data_0e006aa920bcfba45c60a862fcc0b15d
#
_entry.id   0e006aa920bcfba45c60a862fcc0b15d
#
_cell.length_a   1.000
_cell.length_b   1.000
_cell.length_c   1.000
_cell.angle_alpha   90.00
_cell.angle_beta   90.00
_cell.angle_gamma   90.00
#
_symmetry.space_group_name_H-M   'P 1'
#
loop_
_entity.id
_entity.type
_entity.pdbx_description
1 polymer ?
#
loop_
_entity_poly.entity_id
_entity_poly.type
_entity_poly.pdbx_seq_one_letter_code
_entity_poly.pdbx_strand_id
1 'polypeptide(L)'
;MKQCTCCKEIKELNLFGIHKRNKDGLNCRCKACGNKKAKTTNRSLSQRFIHSAIMAKDRGLSWIITKEEHAALLLKPCDYCGKELNPTGSGLDRMNNTIGYEIYNVVPCCRECNRVKSDVLTHEEMKAAMKVILKLRANSK
;
A
#
# COMPACT_ATOMS: atom_id res chain seq x y z
N MET A 1 17.10 -25.28 15.99
CA MET A 1 16.51 -25.73 14.72
C MET A 1 15.01 -25.88 14.88
N LYS A 2 14.21 -25.45 13.89
CA LYS A 2 12.73 -25.56 13.88
C LYS A 2 12.26 -25.90 12.47
N GLN A 3 11.27 -26.79 12.36
CA GLN A 3 10.68 -27.12 11.07
C GLN A 3 9.67 -26.05 10.65
N CYS A 4 9.80 -25.54 9.43
CA CYS A 4 8.80 -24.63 8.85
C CYS A 4 7.55 -25.40 8.43
N THR A 5 6.37 -24.99 8.90
CA THR A 5 5.10 -25.64 8.56
C THR A 5 4.70 -25.48 7.08
N CYS A 6 5.32 -24.57 6.35
CA CYS A 6 5.03 -24.28 4.95
C CYS A 6 5.95 -25.03 3.97
N CYS A 7 7.28 -24.80 4.05
CA CYS A 7 8.23 -25.49 3.16
C CYS A 7 8.72 -26.82 3.72
N LYS A 8 8.35 -27.20 4.94
CA LYS A 8 8.73 -28.44 5.63
C LYS A 8 10.24 -28.59 5.94
N GLU A 9 11.04 -27.63 5.56
CA GLU A 9 12.48 -27.63 5.82
C GLU A 9 12.79 -27.30 7.29
N ILE A 10 13.81 -27.93 7.85
CA ILE A 10 14.36 -27.63 9.18
C ILE A 10 15.37 -26.49 9.02
N LYS A 11 15.15 -25.40 9.76
CA LYS A 11 15.93 -24.17 9.65
C LYS A 11 16.35 -23.66 11.02
N GLU A 12 17.35 -22.80 11.05
CA GLU A 12 17.76 -22.08 12.24
C GLU A 12 16.65 -21.18 12.80
N LEU A 13 16.64 -21.01 14.12
CA LEU A 13 15.59 -20.26 14.82
C LEU A 13 15.56 -18.77 14.40
N ASN A 14 16.69 -18.17 14.07
CA ASN A 14 16.82 -16.79 13.59
C ASN A 14 16.09 -16.54 12.25
N LEU A 15 15.80 -17.58 11.47
CA LEU A 15 15.03 -17.52 10.22
C LEU A 15 13.51 -17.52 10.45
N PHE A 16 13.06 -17.54 11.70
CA PHE A 16 11.65 -17.39 12.07
C PHE A 16 11.41 -16.02 12.71
N GLY A 17 10.25 -15.45 12.45
CA GLY A 17 9.84 -14.20 13.10
C GLY A 17 9.33 -14.46 14.52
N ILE A 18 9.41 -13.45 15.39
CA ILE A 18 8.89 -13.52 16.77
C ILE A 18 7.35 -13.60 16.73
N HIS A 19 6.79 -14.44 17.59
CA HIS A 19 5.34 -14.57 17.77
C HIS A 19 5.01 -14.89 19.24
N LYS A 20 4.66 -13.86 20.00
CA LYS A 20 4.50 -13.91 21.47
C LYS A 20 3.49 -14.97 21.99
N ARG A 21 2.53 -15.38 21.16
CA ARG A 21 1.48 -16.36 21.56
C ARG A 21 1.89 -17.82 21.34
N ASN A 22 2.97 -18.09 20.62
CA ASN A 22 3.44 -19.45 20.41
C ASN A 22 4.32 -19.89 21.59
N LYS A 23 4.27 -21.17 21.96
CA LYS A 23 5.02 -21.72 23.10
C LYS A 23 6.53 -21.48 23.01
N ASP A 24 7.10 -21.49 21.81
CA ASP A 24 8.51 -21.25 21.53
C ASP A 24 8.84 -19.80 21.17
N GLY A 25 7.87 -18.89 21.27
CA GLY A 25 8.04 -17.47 20.95
C GLY A 25 8.24 -17.14 19.46
N LEU A 26 8.15 -18.13 18.55
CA LEU A 26 8.46 -17.97 17.13
C LEU A 26 7.28 -18.32 16.24
N ASN A 27 7.23 -17.72 15.06
CA ASN A 27 6.27 -18.09 14.02
C ASN A 27 6.44 -19.55 13.59
N CYS A 28 5.34 -20.20 13.21
CA CYS A 28 5.35 -21.56 12.65
C CYS A 28 5.92 -21.61 11.21
N ARG A 29 6.00 -20.48 10.50
CA ARG A 29 6.58 -20.34 9.17
C ARG A 29 7.87 -19.56 9.22
N CYS A 30 8.86 -19.97 8.43
CA CYS A 30 10.08 -19.19 8.26
C CYS A 30 9.80 -17.84 7.58
N LYS A 31 10.66 -16.84 7.78
CA LYS A 31 10.55 -15.50 7.22
C LYS A 31 10.35 -15.51 5.70
N ALA A 32 11.06 -16.37 4.96
CA ALA A 32 10.95 -16.50 3.52
C ALA A 32 9.53 -16.93 3.09
N CYS A 33 8.97 -17.97 3.73
CA CYS A 33 7.59 -18.42 3.45
C CYS A 33 6.54 -17.39 3.89
N GLY A 34 6.76 -16.69 4.98
CA GLY A 34 5.92 -15.58 5.43
C GLY A 34 5.88 -14.45 4.41
N ASN A 35 7.04 -14.03 3.92
CA ASN A 35 7.16 -12.97 2.91
C ASN A 35 6.55 -13.37 1.56
N LYS A 36 6.72 -14.64 1.13
CA LYS A 36 6.10 -15.15 -0.10
C LYS A 36 4.57 -15.10 0.00
N LYS A 37 4.01 -15.54 1.13
CA LYS A 37 2.55 -15.46 1.37
C LYS A 37 2.06 -14.00 1.39
N ALA A 38 2.76 -13.10 2.05
CA ALA A 38 2.41 -11.68 2.08
C ALA A 38 2.38 -11.05 0.67
N LYS A 39 3.33 -11.41 -0.20
CA LYS A 39 3.36 -10.95 -1.60
C LYS A 39 2.20 -11.47 -2.45
N THR A 40 1.69 -12.66 -2.14
CA THR A 40 0.59 -13.29 -2.89
C THR A 40 -0.80 -12.99 -2.33
N THR A 41 -0.89 -12.35 -1.16
CA THR A 41 -2.18 -12.00 -0.57
C THR A 41 -2.77 -10.79 -1.27
N ASN A 42 -3.57 -11.06 -2.29
CA ASN A 42 -4.39 -10.05 -2.95
C ASN A 42 -5.53 -9.66 -1.98
N ARG A 43 -5.39 -8.53 -1.27
CA ARG A 43 -6.43 -8.06 -0.34
C ARG A 43 -7.67 -7.68 -1.14
N SER A 44 -8.83 -8.17 -0.73
CA SER A 44 -10.10 -7.70 -1.28
C SER A 44 -10.27 -6.20 -1.08
N LEU A 45 -11.11 -5.54 -1.88
CA LEU A 45 -11.41 -4.12 -1.74
C LEU A 45 -11.87 -3.77 -0.32
N SER A 46 -12.67 -4.64 0.30
CA SER A 46 -13.10 -4.47 1.69
C SER A 46 -11.95 -4.51 2.69
N GLN A 47 -11.02 -5.43 2.54
CA GLN A 47 -9.82 -5.51 3.40
C GLN A 47 -8.89 -4.31 3.19
N ARG A 48 -8.81 -3.80 1.97
CA ARG A 48 -8.03 -2.59 1.66
C ARG A 48 -8.66 -1.36 2.32
N PHE A 49 -9.98 -1.22 2.27
CA PHE A 49 -10.72 -0.16 2.96
C PHE A 49 -10.43 -0.16 4.47
N ILE A 50 -10.64 -1.30 5.14
CA ILE A 50 -10.41 -1.43 6.59
C ILE A 50 -8.95 -1.09 6.94
N HIS A 51 -7.99 -1.61 6.18
CA HIS A 51 -6.58 -1.33 6.43
C HIS A 51 -6.25 0.16 6.28
N SER A 52 -6.78 0.81 5.23
CA SER A 52 -6.54 2.24 4.97
C SER A 52 -7.14 3.12 6.07
N ALA A 53 -8.34 2.79 6.54
CA ALA A 53 -8.99 3.50 7.64
C ALA A 53 -8.20 3.36 8.96
N ILE A 54 -7.70 2.16 9.29
CA ILE A 54 -6.84 1.93 10.46
C ILE A 54 -5.57 2.76 10.35
N MET A 55 -4.89 2.73 9.20
CA MET A 55 -3.65 3.47 8.97
C MET A 55 -3.85 5.00 9.03
N ALA A 56 -5.02 5.50 8.62
CA ALA A 56 -5.38 6.91 8.77
C ALA A 56 -5.56 7.26 10.26
N LYS A 57 -6.30 6.45 11.00
CA LYS A 57 -6.51 6.61 12.44
C LYS A 57 -5.21 6.61 13.24
N ASP A 58 -4.30 5.67 12.93
CA ASP A 58 -2.99 5.57 13.61
C ASP A 58 -2.12 6.81 13.39
N ARG A 59 -2.37 7.57 12.31
CA ARG A 59 -1.71 8.84 12.00
C ARG A 59 -2.49 10.07 12.51
N GLY A 60 -3.58 9.87 13.24
CA GLY A 60 -4.45 10.96 13.71
C GLY A 60 -5.23 11.68 12.62
N LEU A 61 -5.44 11.04 11.48
CA LEU A 61 -6.15 11.62 10.32
C LEU A 61 -7.61 11.18 10.30
N SER A 62 -8.51 12.09 9.94
CA SER A 62 -9.93 11.76 9.71
C SER A 62 -10.08 10.84 8.50
N TRP A 63 -11.04 9.91 8.60
CA TRP A 63 -11.45 9.03 7.52
C TRP A 63 -12.97 9.07 7.38
N ILE A 64 -13.45 9.80 6.38
CA ILE A 64 -14.89 10.05 6.15
C ILE A 64 -15.37 9.39 4.85
N ILE A 65 -14.46 8.78 4.09
CA ILE A 65 -14.77 8.08 2.84
C ILE A 65 -15.56 6.80 3.15
N THR A 66 -16.62 6.55 2.40
CA THR A 66 -17.38 5.31 2.47
C THR A 66 -16.64 4.16 1.78
N LYS A 67 -17.07 2.94 2.05
CA LYS A 67 -16.49 1.74 1.43
C LYS A 67 -16.72 1.71 -0.09
N GLU A 68 -17.86 2.17 -0.53
CA GLU A 68 -18.26 2.26 -1.92
C GLU A 68 -17.43 3.30 -2.68
N GLU A 69 -17.26 4.49 -2.12
CA GLU A 69 -16.39 5.54 -2.68
C GLU A 69 -14.94 5.10 -2.78
N HIS A 70 -14.41 4.45 -1.72
CA HIS A 70 -13.06 3.91 -1.73
C HIS A 70 -12.89 2.86 -2.83
N ALA A 71 -13.83 1.93 -2.98
CA ALA A 71 -13.80 0.90 -4.02
C ALA A 71 -13.85 1.52 -5.42
N ALA A 72 -14.74 2.49 -5.64
CA ALA A 72 -14.88 3.20 -6.91
C ALA A 72 -13.58 3.96 -7.29
N LEU A 73 -12.92 4.59 -6.33
CA LEU A 73 -11.64 5.27 -6.56
C LEU A 73 -10.53 4.30 -6.93
N LEU A 74 -10.45 3.13 -6.29
CA LEU A 74 -9.41 2.14 -6.57
C LEU A 74 -9.57 1.42 -7.91
N LEU A 75 -10.72 1.53 -8.56
CA LEU A 75 -10.95 1.04 -9.93
C LEU A 75 -10.52 2.05 -11.00
N LYS A 76 -10.21 3.29 -10.62
CA LYS A 76 -9.70 4.31 -11.53
C LYS A 76 -8.18 4.22 -11.67
N PRO A 77 -7.60 4.68 -12.78
CA PRO A 77 -6.15 4.78 -12.92
C PRO A 77 -5.56 5.80 -11.94
N CYS A 78 -4.25 5.74 -11.75
CA CYS A 78 -3.52 6.72 -10.94
C CYS A 78 -3.70 8.14 -11.51
N ASP A 79 -4.14 9.07 -10.69
CA ASP A 79 -4.42 10.47 -11.07
C ASP A 79 -3.20 11.22 -11.61
N TYR A 80 -2.00 10.82 -11.17
CA TYR A 80 -0.75 11.46 -11.57
C TYR A 80 -0.13 10.89 -12.85
N CYS A 81 -0.07 9.56 -12.98
CA CYS A 81 0.66 8.91 -14.10
C CYS A 81 -0.22 8.12 -15.06
N GLY A 82 -1.52 8.01 -14.81
CA GLY A 82 -2.47 7.30 -15.66
C GLY A 82 -2.33 5.77 -15.66
N LYS A 83 -1.39 5.18 -14.91
CA LYS A 83 -1.26 3.72 -14.82
C LYS A 83 -2.45 3.11 -14.07
N GLU A 84 -2.88 1.95 -14.51
CA GLU A 84 -3.82 1.13 -13.73
C GLU A 84 -3.26 0.84 -12.34
N LEU A 85 -4.13 0.87 -11.35
CA LEU A 85 -3.74 0.63 -9.98
C LEU A 85 -3.53 -0.86 -9.73
N ASN A 86 -2.33 -1.22 -9.28
CA ASN A 86 -2.06 -2.58 -8.86
C ASN A 86 -2.91 -2.92 -7.61
N PRO A 87 -3.53 -4.10 -7.55
CA PRO A 87 -4.25 -4.58 -6.36
C PRO A 87 -3.42 -4.57 -5.08
N THR A 88 -2.09 -4.57 -5.20
CA THR A 88 -1.17 -4.48 -4.07
C THR A 88 -0.33 -3.19 -4.15
N GLY A 89 -0.26 -2.44 -3.05
CA GLY A 89 0.61 -1.28 -2.93
C GLY A 89 0.09 0.03 -3.53
N SER A 90 -1.10 0.03 -4.12
CA SER A 90 -1.78 1.25 -4.55
C SER A 90 -2.79 1.68 -3.49
N GLY A 91 -3.20 2.93 -3.48
CA GLY A 91 -4.14 3.47 -2.51
C GLY A 91 -4.72 4.79 -2.93
N LEU A 92 -5.06 5.59 -1.95
CA LEU A 92 -5.48 6.97 -2.12
C LEU A 92 -4.38 7.91 -1.65
N ASP A 93 -4.19 8.97 -2.38
CA ASP A 93 -3.38 10.11 -1.97
C ASP A 93 -4.28 11.29 -1.59
N ARG A 94 -3.86 12.08 -0.61
CA ARG A 94 -4.55 13.32 -0.22
C ARG A 94 -4.01 14.48 -1.04
N MET A 95 -4.89 15.22 -1.71
CA MET A 95 -4.49 16.40 -2.48
C MET A 95 -3.90 17.47 -1.55
N ASN A 96 -4.58 17.74 -0.44
CA ASN A 96 -4.11 18.60 0.65
C ASN A 96 -3.73 17.74 1.86
N ASN A 97 -2.46 17.75 2.26
CA ASN A 97 -1.91 16.95 3.36
C ASN A 97 -2.36 17.43 4.75
N THR A 98 -2.94 18.63 4.87
CA THR A 98 -3.49 19.15 6.13
C THR A 98 -4.91 18.66 6.42
N ILE A 99 -5.59 18.11 5.40
CA ILE A 99 -6.95 17.56 5.49
C ILE A 99 -6.86 16.03 5.51
N GLY A 100 -7.80 15.36 6.16
CA GLY A 100 -7.87 13.92 6.20
C GLY A 100 -8.37 13.29 4.90
N TYR A 101 -8.84 12.05 5.01
CA TYR A 101 -9.38 11.30 3.88
C TYR A 101 -10.86 11.61 3.71
N GLU A 102 -11.15 12.55 2.84
CA GLU A 102 -12.48 13.01 2.46
C GLU A 102 -12.61 12.92 0.95
N ILE A 103 -13.82 12.63 0.43
CA ILE A 103 -14.01 12.31 -0.99
C ILE A 103 -13.51 13.43 -1.92
N TYR A 104 -13.64 14.68 -1.52
CA TYR A 104 -13.14 15.83 -2.29
C TYR A 104 -11.63 16.10 -2.13
N ASN A 105 -10.96 15.44 -1.18
CA ASN A 105 -9.54 15.61 -0.89
C ASN A 105 -8.69 14.41 -1.29
N VAL A 106 -9.23 13.38 -1.91
CA VAL A 106 -8.48 12.17 -2.25
C VAL A 106 -8.55 11.84 -3.73
N VAL A 107 -7.44 11.30 -4.22
CA VAL A 107 -7.30 10.79 -5.58
C VAL A 107 -6.72 9.38 -5.57
N PRO A 108 -7.06 8.55 -6.58
CA PRO A 108 -6.43 7.24 -6.76
C PRO A 108 -4.96 7.41 -7.09
N CYS A 109 -4.09 6.69 -6.40
CA CYS A 109 -2.65 6.88 -6.53
C CYS A 109 -1.88 5.56 -6.50
N CYS A 110 -0.96 5.35 -7.43
CA CYS A 110 -0.03 4.23 -7.38
C CYS A 110 1.06 4.49 -6.33
N ARG A 111 1.69 3.41 -5.88
CA ARG A 111 2.73 3.47 -4.83
C ARG A 111 3.89 4.38 -5.21
N GLU A 112 4.32 4.34 -6.47
CA GLU A 112 5.45 5.12 -6.98
C GLU A 112 5.15 6.62 -6.91
N CYS A 113 3.98 7.03 -7.43
CA CYS A 113 3.57 8.43 -7.40
C CYS A 113 3.36 8.93 -5.97
N ASN A 114 2.75 8.12 -5.11
CA ASN A 114 2.55 8.47 -3.71
C ASN A 114 3.89 8.68 -2.96
N ARG A 115 4.90 7.85 -3.25
CA ARG A 115 6.24 8.03 -2.68
C ARG A 115 6.95 9.28 -3.18
N VAL A 116 6.79 9.62 -4.47
CA VAL A 116 7.40 10.82 -5.06
C VAL A 116 6.76 12.08 -4.50
N LYS A 117 5.43 12.12 -4.45
CA LYS A 117 4.70 13.27 -3.90
C LYS A 117 5.00 13.44 -2.40
N SER A 118 4.87 12.35 -1.64
CA SER A 118 5.01 12.36 -0.18
C SER A 118 4.15 13.49 0.45
N ASP A 119 4.65 14.16 1.45
CA ASP A 119 4.14 15.40 2.06
C ASP A 119 4.90 16.66 1.58
N VAL A 120 5.81 16.48 0.65
CA VAL A 120 6.68 17.54 0.11
C VAL A 120 6.02 18.32 -1.03
N LEU A 121 5.38 17.60 -1.97
CA LEU A 121 4.75 18.22 -3.13
C LEU A 121 3.24 18.42 -2.92
N THR A 122 2.74 19.53 -3.40
CA THR A 122 1.30 19.75 -3.56
C THR A 122 0.75 18.86 -4.69
N HIS A 123 -0.56 18.72 -4.76
CA HIS A 123 -1.24 17.99 -5.83
C HIS A 123 -0.89 18.57 -7.22
N GLU A 124 -0.93 19.90 -7.34
CA GLU A 124 -0.65 20.60 -8.61
C GLU A 124 0.82 20.46 -9.04
N GLU A 125 1.75 20.61 -8.11
CA GLU A 125 3.17 20.39 -8.38
C GLU A 125 3.46 18.97 -8.84
N MET A 126 2.85 17.98 -8.19
CA MET A 126 3.01 16.58 -8.58
C MET A 126 2.43 16.31 -9.97
N LYS A 127 1.28 16.88 -10.31
CA LYS A 127 0.69 16.77 -11.66
C LYS A 127 1.60 17.41 -12.72
N ALA A 128 2.12 18.60 -12.47
CA ALA A 128 3.05 19.29 -13.36
C ALA A 128 4.33 18.48 -13.58
N ALA A 129 4.94 17.99 -12.50
CA ALA A 129 6.15 17.17 -12.56
C ALA A 129 5.93 15.87 -13.36
N MET A 130 4.82 15.17 -13.11
CA MET A 130 4.51 13.94 -13.82
C MET A 130 4.23 14.15 -15.31
N LYS A 131 3.62 15.26 -15.69
CA LYS A 131 3.43 15.62 -17.10
C LYS A 131 4.77 15.72 -17.86
N VAL A 132 5.78 16.37 -17.24
CA VAL A 132 7.13 16.48 -17.81
C VAL A 132 7.82 15.11 -17.86
N ILE A 133 7.80 14.35 -16.78
CA ILE A 133 8.42 13.02 -16.70
C ILE A 133 7.84 12.07 -17.76
N LEU A 134 6.53 12.04 -17.93
CA LEU A 134 5.87 11.19 -18.93
C LEU A 134 6.26 11.59 -20.35
N LYS A 135 6.35 12.90 -20.64
CA LYS A 135 6.81 13.40 -21.93
C LYS A 135 8.25 12.98 -22.25
N LEU A 136 9.16 13.12 -21.28
CA LEU A 136 10.56 12.70 -21.44
C LEU A 136 10.68 11.19 -21.68
N ARG A 137 9.91 10.36 -20.95
CA ARG A 137 9.91 8.91 -21.12
C ARG A 137 9.30 8.46 -22.45
N ALA A 138 8.35 9.18 -23.00
CA ALA A 138 7.81 8.90 -24.34
C ALA A 138 8.82 9.17 -25.45
N ASN A 139 9.67 10.21 -25.28
CA ASN A 139 10.70 10.57 -26.27
C ASN A 139 11.99 9.72 -26.16
N SER A 140 12.11 8.87 -25.13
CA SER A 140 13.28 8.01 -24.89
C SER A 140 13.10 6.57 -25.40
N LYS A 141 12.00 6.30 -26.10
CA LYS A 141 11.70 5.01 -26.78
C LYS A 141 11.87 5.16 -28.28
#